data_189b209bab03a8b8ffca1396f59a4711
#
_entry.id   189b209bab03a8b8ffca1396f59a4711
#
_cell.length_a   1.000
_cell.length_b   1.000
_cell.length_c   1.000
_cell.angle_alpha   90.00
_cell.angle_beta   90.00
_cell.angle_gamma   90.00
#
_symmetry.space_group_name_H-M   'P 1'
#
loop_
_entity.id
_entity.type
_entity.pdbx_description
1 polymer ?
#
loop_
_entity_poly.entity_id
_entity_poly.type
_entity_poly.pdbx_seq_one_letter_code
_entity_poly.pdbx_strand_id
1 'polypeptide(L)'
;MCFRTQLPLGRGKGAFRACVDGQMASVFKTYREWKISGDTQWLKQWWPTVKSLLEYAWSEKNPDCWDRDRDGILEGRQHHTLDWELFGPSSWLEGMYLAALEAGAEMAEYLGEQETAVRYRALFCKGYTYMKESLFNGDYFIQQVDLSCKDYIRCYDCPEYWNEEQKQLKYQICQGCEIDQMLAQWHAGLCGLGDIYDKQQRQTALRAMFRNNFKTSMRDFTNAWRVFAILDEQGTVMCDYPNGVQRPVIPIPYVDECMTGFEYAFAGLLIQEGMVQEGLQVLRAIRDRYDGEKRNPFNEIEYGSNYARAMASFALLPIFSGFAYDMVRGHIGFTPIEKGTFRCLWSLGPAWGEFFQEAACSTIVIRDGALPVSTATLGNAGKIVSIWADGENIPFAQEGQTVRFDATTVKTTLRFETAL
;
A
#
# COMPACT_ATOMS: atom_id res chain seq x y z
N MET A 1 -11.82 -9.39 10.37
CA MET A 1 -11.77 -9.46 11.84
C MET A 1 -11.31 -8.10 12.34
N CYS A 2 -12.17 -7.34 12.98
CA CYS A 2 -11.76 -6.02 13.49
C CYS A 2 -10.93 -6.23 14.77
N PHE A 3 -9.64 -5.90 14.75
CA PHE A 3 -8.75 -6.07 15.91
C PHE A 3 -9.20 -5.29 17.17
N ARG A 4 -10.03 -4.26 17.00
CA ARG A 4 -10.59 -3.48 18.11
C ARG A 4 -11.50 -4.31 19.05
N THR A 5 -12.01 -5.46 18.60
CA THR A 5 -12.89 -6.32 19.42
C THR A 5 -12.16 -7.28 20.35
N GLN A 6 -10.83 -7.32 20.30
CA GLN A 6 -10.03 -8.26 21.11
C GLN A 6 -9.45 -7.65 22.39
N LEU A 7 -9.70 -6.39 22.68
CA LEU A 7 -9.37 -5.84 23.99
C LEU A 7 -10.32 -6.42 25.03
N PRO A 8 -9.79 -7.03 26.11
CA PRO A 8 -10.62 -7.75 27.11
C PRO A 8 -11.51 -6.85 27.96
N LEU A 9 -11.46 -5.55 27.76
CA LEU A 9 -12.18 -4.54 28.53
C LEU A 9 -13.50 -4.17 27.84
N GLY A 10 -14.48 -5.03 28.00
CA GLY A 10 -15.83 -4.75 27.62
C GLY A 10 -16.32 -5.61 26.47
N ARG A 11 -17.07 -6.62 26.78
CA ARG A 11 -17.98 -7.28 25.84
C ARG A 11 -19.11 -6.31 25.50
N GLY A 12 -18.79 -5.22 24.80
CA GLY A 12 -19.82 -4.38 24.22
C GLY A 12 -20.55 -5.22 23.17
N LYS A 13 -21.86 -5.31 23.30
CA LYS A 13 -22.73 -5.97 22.31
C LYS A 13 -22.87 -5.15 21.01
N GLY A 14 -22.10 -4.08 20.83
CA GLY A 14 -22.03 -3.33 19.60
C GLY A 14 -21.06 -4.00 18.65
N ALA A 15 -21.56 -4.56 17.57
CA ALA A 15 -20.70 -4.98 16.47
C ALA A 15 -19.95 -3.77 15.93
N PHE A 16 -18.62 -3.77 16.03
CA PHE A 16 -17.82 -2.81 15.28
C PHE A 16 -18.09 -3.00 13.79
N ARG A 17 -18.31 -1.90 13.10
CA ARG A 17 -18.44 -1.90 11.64
C ARG A 17 -17.12 -2.36 11.04
N ALA A 18 -17.17 -3.19 10.00
CA ALA A 18 -15.98 -3.60 9.28
C ALA A 18 -15.36 -2.39 8.59
N CYS A 19 -14.05 -2.19 8.73
CA CYS A 19 -13.31 -1.18 7.98
C CYS A 19 -12.93 -1.76 6.61
N VAL A 20 -13.30 -1.09 5.53
CA VAL A 20 -13.00 -1.54 4.16
C VAL A 20 -11.50 -1.69 3.95
N ASP A 21 -10.74 -0.62 4.22
CA ASP A 21 -9.29 -0.60 4.09
C ASP A 21 -8.60 -1.68 4.94
N GLY A 22 -8.99 -1.81 6.21
CA GLY A 22 -8.43 -2.83 7.11
C GLY A 22 -8.78 -4.26 6.72
N GLN A 23 -10.00 -4.50 6.24
CA GLN A 23 -10.45 -5.83 5.82
C GLN A 23 -9.78 -6.26 4.51
N MET A 24 -9.76 -5.39 3.50
CA MET A 24 -9.10 -5.66 2.23
C MET A 24 -7.57 -5.76 2.40
N ALA A 25 -6.98 -4.91 3.24
CA ALA A 25 -5.57 -5.04 3.61
C ALA A 25 -5.24 -6.39 4.24
N SER A 26 -6.16 -6.99 5.00
CA SER A 26 -5.92 -8.32 5.59
C SER A 26 -5.78 -9.41 4.53
N VAL A 27 -6.46 -9.28 3.38
CA VAL A 27 -6.34 -10.21 2.25
C VAL A 27 -4.94 -10.12 1.62
N PHE A 28 -4.52 -8.94 1.18
CA PHE A 28 -3.22 -8.84 0.52
C PHE A 28 -2.02 -8.87 1.50
N LYS A 29 -2.22 -8.62 2.80
CA LYS A 29 -1.22 -8.95 3.83
C LYS A 29 -1.02 -10.46 3.98
N THR A 30 -2.09 -11.25 3.88
CA THR A 30 -1.97 -12.71 3.87
C THR A 30 -1.22 -13.17 2.62
N TYR A 31 -1.49 -12.59 1.46
CA TYR A 31 -0.72 -12.83 0.24
C TYR A 31 0.77 -12.50 0.46
N ARG A 32 1.10 -11.35 1.02
CA ARG A 32 2.47 -10.94 1.31
C ARG A 32 3.18 -11.93 2.24
N GLU A 33 2.55 -12.33 3.34
CA GLU A 33 3.13 -13.29 4.30
C GLU A 33 3.37 -14.66 3.66
N TRP A 34 2.46 -15.10 2.78
CA TRP A 34 2.65 -16.32 2.02
C TRP A 34 3.84 -16.22 1.05
N LYS A 35 4.00 -15.09 0.36
CA LYS A 35 5.16 -14.85 -0.52
C LYS A 35 6.48 -14.74 0.25
N ILE A 36 6.48 -14.16 1.45
CA ILE A 36 7.66 -14.06 2.33
C ILE A 36 8.05 -15.42 2.90
N SER A 37 7.08 -16.22 3.32
CA SER A 37 7.34 -17.50 4.00
C SER A 37 7.50 -18.68 3.06
N GLY A 38 6.79 -18.68 1.93
CA GLY A 38 6.63 -19.84 1.06
C GLY A 38 5.74 -20.94 1.65
N ASP A 39 5.11 -20.70 2.83
CA ASP A 39 4.32 -21.70 3.55
C ASP A 39 2.92 -21.86 2.97
N THR A 40 2.81 -22.81 2.04
CA THR A 40 1.52 -23.16 1.42
C THR A 40 0.57 -23.87 2.38
N GLN A 41 1.05 -24.55 3.41
CA GLN A 41 0.16 -25.19 4.39
C GLN A 41 -0.52 -24.13 5.27
N TRP A 42 0.23 -23.13 5.66
CA TRP A 42 -0.30 -21.96 6.35
C TRP A 42 -1.35 -21.25 5.48
N LEU A 43 -1.08 -21.02 4.20
CA LEU A 43 -2.06 -20.43 3.28
C LEU A 43 -3.34 -21.27 3.19
N LYS A 44 -3.24 -22.60 3.02
CA LYS A 44 -4.40 -23.51 2.99
C LYS A 44 -5.26 -23.42 4.25
N GLN A 45 -4.60 -23.30 5.41
CA GLN A 45 -5.31 -23.17 6.70
C GLN A 45 -6.14 -21.89 6.78
N TRP A 46 -5.59 -20.77 6.30
CA TRP A 46 -6.23 -19.45 6.41
C TRP A 46 -7.11 -19.09 5.22
N TRP A 47 -6.97 -19.78 4.10
CA TRP A 47 -7.69 -19.46 2.88
C TRP A 47 -9.21 -19.33 3.03
N PRO A 48 -9.94 -20.21 3.74
CA PRO A 48 -11.37 -20.05 3.93
C PRO A 48 -11.75 -18.75 4.64
N THR A 49 -10.91 -18.29 5.57
CA THR A 49 -11.10 -17.00 6.26
C THR A 49 -10.83 -15.84 5.31
N VAL A 50 -9.73 -15.88 4.57
CA VAL A 50 -9.34 -14.85 3.58
C VAL A 50 -10.43 -14.68 2.52
N LYS A 51 -10.92 -15.79 1.98
CA LYS A 51 -12.03 -15.84 1.03
C LYS A 51 -13.29 -15.18 1.60
N SER A 52 -13.64 -15.51 2.85
CA SER A 52 -14.78 -14.90 3.53
C SER A 52 -14.62 -13.40 3.78
N LEU A 53 -13.41 -12.92 4.06
CA LEU A 53 -13.13 -11.48 4.20
C LEU A 53 -13.36 -10.75 2.87
N LEU A 54 -12.86 -11.29 1.77
CA LEU A 54 -13.01 -10.68 0.45
C LEU A 54 -14.47 -10.74 -0.02
N GLU A 55 -15.10 -11.91 0.07
CA GLU A 55 -16.48 -12.11 -0.37
C GLU A 55 -17.53 -11.40 0.52
N TYR A 56 -17.12 -10.86 1.65
CA TYR A 56 -17.98 -10.01 2.47
C TYR A 56 -18.44 -8.76 1.71
N ALA A 57 -17.65 -8.26 0.76
CA ALA A 57 -18.00 -7.07 -0.03
C ALA A 57 -19.39 -7.19 -0.68
N TRP A 58 -19.72 -8.37 -1.22
CA TRP A 58 -21.01 -8.65 -1.87
C TRP A 58 -21.94 -9.56 -1.07
N SER A 59 -21.60 -9.85 0.17
CA SER A 59 -22.42 -10.72 1.03
C SER A 59 -23.74 -10.05 1.40
N GLU A 60 -24.84 -10.80 1.39
CA GLU A 60 -26.12 -10.36 1.94
C GLU A 60 -26.03 -10.01 3.44
N LYS A 61 -25.03 -10.55 4.14
CA LYS A 61 -24.76 -10.25 5.55
C LYS A 61 -24.04 -8.91 5.74
N ASN A 62 -23.57 -8.28 4.69
CA ASN A 62 -22.98 -6.96 4.74
C ASN A 62 -24.09 -5.88 4.68
N PRO A 63 -24.46 -5.25 5.81
CA PRO A 63 -25.52 -4.25 5.82
C PRO A 63 -25.12 -2.94 5.14
N ASP A 64 -23.81 -2.78 4.88
CA ASP A 64 -23.23 -1.57 4.30
C ASP A 64 -23.15 -1.64 2.76
N CYS A 65 -23.51 -2.77 2.16
CA CYS A 65 -23.70 -2.96 0.71
C CYS A 65 -22.52 -2.48 -0.14
N TRP A 66 -21.31 -2.94 0.14
CA TRP A 66 -20.10 -2.44 -0.53
C TRP A 66 -20.07 -2.70 -2.04
N ASP A 67 -20.27 -3.95 -2.47
CA ASP A 67 -20.35 -4.38 -3.88
C ASP A 67 -21.48 -5.41 -4.01
N ARG A 68 -22.72 -4.98 -3.76
CA ARG A 68 -23.88 -5.87 -3.64
C ARG A 68 -24.22 -6.58 -4.94
N ASP A 69 -24.10 -5.90 -6.05
CA ASP A 69 -24.43 -6.38 -7.39
C ASP A 69 -23.26 -7.08 -8.10
N ARG A 70 -22.07 -7.09 -7.48
CA ARG A 70 -20.85 -7.76 -7.97
C ARG A 70 -20.36 -7.19 -9.30
N ASP A 71 -20.37 -5.90 -9.38
CA ASP A 71 -19.79 -5.20 -10.52
C ASP A 71 -18.32 -4.80 -10.31
N GLY A 72 -17.78 -5.07 -9.12
CA GLY A 72 -16.38 -4.80 -8.76
C GLY A 72 -16.16 -3.37 -8.28
N ILE A 73 -17.21 -2.63 -7.94
CA ILE A 73 -17.16 -1.23 -7.50
C ILE A 73 -17.72 -1.12 -6.08
N LEU A 74 -17.00 -0.40 -5.21
CA LEU A 74 -17.46 -0.12 -3.85
C LEU A 74 -18.35 1.12 -3.81
N GLU A 75 -19.65 0.95 -3.56
CA GLU A 75 -20.61 2.06 -3.62
C GLU A 75 -21.26 2.39 -2.27
N GLY A 76 -21.46 1.41 -1.42
CA GLY A 76 -22.21 1.50 -0.17
C GLY A 76 -21.58 2.37 0.90
N ARG A 77 -21.95 2.11 2.16
CA ARG A 77 -21.36 2.79 3.31
C ARG A 77 -20.03 2.14 3.68
N GLN A 78 -18.95 2.88 3.60
CA GLN A 78 -17.57 2.39 3.69
C GLN A 78 -16.88 2.99 4.92
N HIS A 79 -16.93 2.27 6.05
CA HIS A 79 -16.14 2.64 7.22
C HIS A 79 -14.64 2.41 6.97
N HIS A 80 -13.79 3.29 7.47
CA HIS A 80 -12.35 3.26 7.22
C HIS A 80 -11.52 3.76 8.42
N THR A 81 -10.20 3.68 8.31
CA THR A 81 -9.26 3.96 9.41
C THR A 81 -9.27 5.42 9.91
N LEU A 82 -9.84 6.36 9.15
CA LEU A 82 -10.03 7.74 9.59
C LEU A 82 -11.33 7.96 10.38
N ASP A 83 -11.88 6.88 10.95
CA ASP A 83 -12.98 6.84 11.95
C ASP A 83 -14.38 7.15 11.45
N TRP A 84 -14.58 7.43 10.17
CA TRP A 84 -15.87 7.79 9.57
C TRP A 84 -16.20 6.91 8.38
N GLU A 85 -17.30 7.19 7.66
CA GLU A 85 -17.69 6.46 6.47
C GLU A 85 -17.67 7.35 5.22
N LEU A 86 -17.13 6.81 4.13
CA LEU A 86 -17.35 7.33 2.79
C LEU A 86 -18.59 6.69 2.18
N PHE A 87 -19.25 7.43 1.31
CA PHE A 87 -20.37 6.96 0.50
C PHE A 87 -20.03 7.06 -0.99
N GLY A 88 -20.41 6.05 -1.74
CA GLY A 88 -20.07 5.97 -3.16
C GLY A 88 -18.60 5.65 -3.42
N PRO A 89 -18.22 5.46 -4.69
CA PRO A 89 -16.87 5.02 -5.05
C PRO A 89 -15.80 6.06 -4.71
N SER A 90 -14.72 5.62 -4.07
CA SER A 90 -13.53 6.42 -3.83
C SER A 90 -12.28 5.66 -4.26
N SER A 91 -11.36 6.33 -4.94
CA SER A 91 -10.14 5.69 -5.44
C SER A 91 -9.30 5.02 -4.36
N TRP A 92 -9.28 5.57 -3.15
CA TRP A 92 -8.59 4.99 -2.02
C TRP A 92 -9.13 3.59 -1.67
N LEU A 93 -10.42 3.49 -1.30
CA LEU A 93 -11.01 2.23 -0.84
C LEU A 93 -11.22 1.24 -1.98
N GLU A 94 -11.57 1.74 -3.16
CA GLU A 94 -11.64 0.95 -4.39
C GLU A 94 -10.30 0.31 -4.72
N GLY A 95 -9.20 1.05 -4.66
CA GLY A 95 -7.86 0.52 -4.86
C GLY A 95 -7.51 -0.60 -3.89
N MET A 96 -7.88 -0.46 -2.59
CA MET A 96 -7.69 -1.51 -1.59
C MET A 96 -8.49 -2.77 -1.93
N TYR A 97 -9.70 -2.62 -2.45
CA TYR A 97 -10.53 -3.73 -2.90
C TYR A 97 -9.94 -4.41 -4.13
N LEU A 98 -9.50 -3.66 -5.13
CA LEU A 98 -8.86 -4.20 -6.32
C LEU A 98 -7.58 -4.99 -5.98
N ALA A 99 -6.72 -4.45 -5.10
CA ALA A 99 -5.55 -5.17 -4.62
C ALA A 99 -5.91 -6.50 -3.91
N ALA A 100 -6.99 -6.49 -3.13
CA ALA A 100 -7.49 -7.70 -2.47
C ALA A 100 -8.05 -8.72 -3.48
N LEU A 101 -8.75 -8.28 -4.53
CA LEU A 101 -9.25 -9.15 -5.60
C LEU A 101 -8.11 -9.83 -6.36
N GLU A 102 -7.06 -9.08 -6.75
CA GLU A 102 -5.92 -9.65 -7.47
C GLU A 102 -5.11 -10.61 -6.58
N ALA A 103 -4.81 -10.22 -5.33
CA ALA A 103 -4.15 -11.10 -4.37
C ALA A 103 -4.98 -12.38 -4.10
N GLY A 104 -6.29 -12.23 -3.96
CA GLY A 104 -7.22 -13.34 -3.81
C GLY A 104 -7.25 -14.26 -5.03
N ALA A 105 -7.19 -13.70 -6.24
CA ALA A 105 -7.15 -14.45 -7.48
C ALA A 105 -5.87 -15.30 -7.61
N GLU A 106 -4.69 -14.72 -7.32
CA GLU A 106 -3.42 -15.47 -7.33
C GLU A 106 -3.41 -16.59 -6.29
N MET A 107 -3.90 -16.34 -5.07
CA MET A 107 -3.99 -17.36 -4.02
C MET A 107 -4.96 -18.48 -4.41
N ALA A 108 -6.14 -18.15 -4.96
CA ALA A 108 -7.13 -19.12 -5.43
C ALA A 108 -6.57 -19.99 -6.56
N GLU A 109 -5.92 -19.39 -7.56
CA GLU A 109 -5.30 -20.09 -8.68
C GLU A 109 -4.25 -21.09 -8.20
N TYR A 110 -3.36 -20.64 -7.30
CA TYR A 110 -2.32 -21.52 -6.74
C TYR A 110 -2.90 -22.69 -5.94
N LEU A 111 -4.02 -22.47 -5.25
CA LEU A 111 -4.72 -23.51 -4.48
C LEU A 111 -5.60 -24.43 -5.35
N GLY A 112 -5.69 -24.18 -6.67
CA GLY A 112 -6.47 -24.96 -7.62
C GLY A 112 -7.94 -24.54 -7.73
N GLU A 113 -8.35 -23.45 -7.10
CA GLU A 113 -9.72 -22.90 -7.19
C GLU A 113 -9.88 -21.99 -8.43
N GLN A 114 -9.77 -22.56 -9.63
CA GLN A 114 -9.77 -21.80 -10.89
C GLN A 114 -11.02 -20.93 -11.09
N GLU A 115 -12.20 -21.44 -10.77
CA GLU A 115 -13.44 -20.67 -10.91
C GLU A 115 -13.46 -19.43 -10.01
N THR A 116 -12.92 -19.56 -8.79
CA THR A 116 -12.77 -18.45 -7.86
C THR A 116 -11.78 -17.41 -8.39
N ALA A 117 -10.63 -17.86 -8.91
CA ALA A 117 -9.62 -16.99 -9.50
C ALA A 117 -10.16 -16.18 -10.69
N VAL A 118 -10.86 -16.86 -11.61
CA VAL A 118 -11.49 -16.21 -12.78
C VAL A 118 -12.53 -15.17 -12.34
N ARG A 119 -13.37 -15.51 -11.36
CA ARG A 119 -14.38 -14.59 -10.84
C ARG A 119 -13.74 -13.32 -10.22
N TYR A 120 -12.69 -13.47 -9.41
CA TYR A 120 -12.03 -12.33 -8.78
C TYR A 120 -11.34 -11.43 -9.80
N ARG A 121 -10.67 -12.02 -10.80
CA ARG A 121 -10.09 -11.24 -11.91
C ARG A 121 -11.13 -10.52 -12.75
N ALA A 122 -12.31 -11.13 -12.95
CA ALA A 122 -13.39 -10.46 -13.67
C ALA A 122 -13.91 -9.24 -12.90
N LEU A 123 -14.05 -9.32 -11.58
CA LEU A 123 -14.39 -8.17 -10.74
C LEU A 123 -13.28 -7.11 -10.76
N PHE A 124 -12.03 -7.53 -10.61
CA PHE A 124 -10.87 -6.63 -10.72
C PHE A 124 -10.89 -5.85 -12.04
N CYS A 125 -11.08 -6.53 -13.18
CA CYS A 125 -11.10 -5.86 -14.49
C CYS A 125 -12.20 -4.80 -14.62
N LYS A 126 -13.38 -5.06 -14.08
CA LYS A 126 -14.49 -4.10 -14.08
C LYS A 126 -14.17 -2.88 -13.20
N GLY A 127 -13.77 -3.11 -11.95
CA GLY A 127 -13.42 -2.03 -11.02
C GLY A 127 -12.21 -1.23 -11.50
N TYR A 128 -11.19 -1.88 -12.08
CA TYR A 128 -10.06 -1.20 -12.71
C TYR A 128 -10.49 -0.28 -13.85
N THR A 129 -11.41 -0.75 -14.70
CA THR A 129 -11.95 0.06 -15.79
C THR A 129 -12.70 1.27 -15.24
N TYR A 130 -13.56 1.05 -14.24
CA TYR A 130 -14.28 2.13 -13.58
C TYR A 130 -13.34 3.15 -12.92
N MET A 131 -12.34 2.68 -12.18
CA MET A 131 -11.31 3.53 -11.58
C MET A 131 -10.65 4.43 -12.63
N LYS A 132 -10.24 3.83 -13.74
CA LYS A 132 -9.56 4.51 -14.84
C LYS A 132 -10.44 5.55 -15.54
N GLU A 133 -11.72 5.23 -15.79
CA GLU A 133 -12.61 6.04 -16.62
C GLU A 133 -13.43 7.04 -15.83
N SER A 134 -13.76 6.72 -14.56
CA SER A 134 -14.71 7.49 -13.75
C SER A 134 -14.10 8.16 -12.53
N LEU A 135 -13.07 7.58 -11.93
CA LEU A 135 -12.46 8.14 -10.72
C LEU A 135 -11.20 8.98 -10.97
N PHE A 136 -10.73 9.08 -12.21
CA PHE A 136 -9.63 9.96 -12.58
C PHE A 136 -10.17 11.22 -13.24
N ASN A 137 -9.92 12.39 -12.63
CA ASN A 137 -10.45 13.68 -13.11
C ASN A 137 -9.59 14.37 -14.18
N GLY A 138 -8.56 13.69 -14.68
CA GLY A 138 -7.58 14.22 -15.63
C GLY A 138 -6.27 14.68 -14.99
N ASP A 139 -6.24 14.88 -13.69
CA ASP A 139 -5.06 15.32 -12.93
C ASP A 139 -4.74 14.38 -11.75
N TYR A 140 -5.76 13.93 -11.01
CA TYR A 140 -5.64 12.99 -9.88
C TYR A 140 -6.91 12.17 -9.68
N PHE A 141 -6.86 11.20 -8.77
CA PHE A 141 -8.03 10.37 -8.46
C PHE A 141 -8.90 10.97 -7.36
N ILE A 142 -10.21 10.69 -7.40
CA ILE A 142 -11.24 11.34 -6.59
C ILE A 142 -12.19 10.34 -5.94
N GLN A 143 -13.09 10.86 -5.11
CA GLN A 143 -14.31 10.20 -4.69
C GLN A 143 -15.50 10.74 -5.50
N GLN A 144 -16.33 9.84 -6.00
CA GLN A 144 -17.54 10.18 -6.71
C GLN A 144 -18.76 10.07 -5.78
N VAL A 145 -19.23 11.20 -5.29
CA VAL A 145 -20.38 11.29 -4.37
C VAL A 145 -21.16 12.57 -4.61
N ASP A 146 -22.49 12.48 -4.58
CA ASP A 146 -23.37 13.66 -4.57
C ASP A 146 -23.61 14.10 -3.13
N LEU A 147 -23.00 15.22 -2.74
CA LEU A 147 -23.14 15.77 -1.39
C LEU A 147 -24.57 16.16 -1.04
N SER A 148 -25.43 16.46 -2.03
CA SER A 148 -26.83 16.85 -1.81
C SER A 148 -27.76 15.65 -1.67
N CYS A 149 -27.28 14.44 -1.93
CA CYS A 149 -28.08 13.23 -1.89
C CYS A 149 -28.35 12.78 -0.44
N LYS A 150 -29.59 12.95 -0.01
CA LYS A 150 -30.06 12.54 1.33
C LYS A 150 -30.43 11.05 1.41
N ASP A 151 -30.37 10.33 0.31
CA ASP A 151 -30.78 8.92 0.28
C ASP A 151 -29.80 8.03 1.07
N TYR A 152 -28.51 8.36 1.08
CA TYR A 152 -27.54 7.66 1.94
C TYR A 152 -27.96 7.67 3.41
N ILE A 153 -28.46 8.83 3.90
CA ILE A 153 -28.92 8.98 5.28
C ILE A 153 -30.10 8.07 5.58
N ARG A 154 -31.04 7.95 4.63
CA ARG A 154 -32.23 7.09 4.78
C ARG A 154 -31.87 5.61 4.65
N CYS A 155 -31.05 5.25 3.67
CA CYS A 155 -30.67 3.86 3.42
C CYS A 155 -29.89 3.23 4.57
N TYR A 156 -29.05 4.03 5.23
CA TYR A 156 -28.14 3.52 6.27
C TYR A 156 -28.47 3.98 7.68
N ASP A 157 -29.56 4.72 7.88
CA ASP A 157 -29.99 5.28 9.18
C ASP A 157 -28.82 5.98 9.90
N CYS A 158 -28.24 6.99 9.26
CA CYS A 158 -27.05 7.69 9.73
C CYS A 158 -27.22 9.23 9.68
N PRO A 159 -28.18 9.80 10.47
CA PRO A 159 -28.50 11.22 10.44
C PRO A 159 -27.32 12.12 10.83
N GLU A 160 -26.32 11.60 11.54
CA GLU A 160 -25.11 12.31 11.95
C GLU A 160 -24.24 12.73 10.74
N TYR A 161 -24.40 12.09 9.57
CA TYR A 161 -23.69 12.44 8.33
C TYR A 161 -24.34 13.58 7.54
N TRP A 162 -25.46 14.10 8.00
CA TRP A 162 -26.14 15.17 7.30
C TRP A 162 -25.95 16.52 7.99
N ASN A 163 -25.58 17.55 7.20
CA ASN A 163 -25.60 18.93 7.64
C ASN A 163 -26.91 19.58 7.18
N GLU A 164 -27.83 19.81 8.10
CA GLU A 164 -29.17 20.32 7.78
C GLU A 164 -29.18 21.79 7.36
N GLU A 165 -28.20 22.56 7.82
CA GLU A 165 -28.07 23.97 7.47
C GLU A 165 -27.56 24.15 6.03
N GLN A 166 -26.53 23.40 5.67
CA GLN A 166 -25.88 23.50 4.35
C GLN A 166 -26.43 22.51 3.33
N LYS A 167 -27.33 21.61 3.73
CA LYS A 167 -27.94 20.57 2.88
C LYS A 167 -26.87 19.68 2.20
N GLN A 168 -25.86 19.26 2.96
CA GLN A 168 -24.74 18.48 2.47
C GLN A 168 -24.43 17.28 3.36
N LEU A 169 -23.93 16.22 2.74
CA LEU A 169 -23.23 15.14 3.45
C LEU A 169 -21.96 15.67 4.10
N LYS A 170 -21.68 15.20 5.29
CA LYS A 170 -20.43 15.48 6.02
C LYS A 170 -19.38 14.38 5.80
N TYR A 171 -18.12 14.73 6.05
CA TYR A 171 -17.00 13.80 6.17
C TYR A 171 -16.64 13.10 4.86
N GLN A 172 -16.88 13.74 3.70
CA GLN A 172 -16.55 13.20 2.38
C GLN A 172 -15.31 13.87 1.80
N ILE A 173 -14.60 13.15 0.91
CA ILE A 173 -13.41 13.63 0.16
C ILE A 173 -13.88 14.43 -1.07
N CYS A 174 -14.84 13.89 -1.80
CA CYS A 174 -15.33 14.44 -3.08
C CYS A 174 -14.21 14.62 -4.11
N GLN A 175 -14.04 15.86 -4.59
CA GLN A 175 -13.05 16.25 -5.59
C GLN A 175 -11.69 16.66 -4.97
N GLY A 176 -11.48 16.39 -3.67
CA GLY A 176 -10.21 16.68 -3.02
C GLY A 176 -9.08 15.79 -3.51
N CYS A 177 -7.87 16.36 -3.56
CA CYS A 177 -6.65 15.61 -3.82
C CYS A 177 -6.19 14.94 -2.51
N GLU A 178 -6.59 13.72 -2.29
CA GLU A 178 -6.36 12.97 -1.06
C GLU A 178 -5.03 12.21 -1.15
N ILE A 179 -4.27 12.12 -0.04
CA ILE A 179 -2.93 11.52 -0.01
C ILE A 179 -2.95 10.00 -0.20
N ASP A 180 -4.01 9.34 0.24
CA ASP A 180 -4.14 7.88 0.18
C ASP A 180 -4.85 7.38 -1.08
N GLN A 181 -5.18 8.28 -2.02
CA GLN A 181 -5.92 7.93 -3.24
C GLN A 181 -5.34 6.74 -4.01
N MET A 182 -4.05 6.43 -3.83
CA MET A 182 -3.35 5.30 -4.44
C MET A 182 -2.57 4.46 -3.43
N LEU A 183 -2.97 4.42 -2.16
CA LEU A 183 -2.30 3.65 -1.11
C LEU A 183 -2.13 2.17 -1.47
N ALA A 184 -3.12 1.60 -2.15
CA ALA A 184 -3.07 0.20 -2.59
C ALA A 184 -1.91 -0.08 -3.56
N GLN A 185 -1.53 0.88 -4.41
CA GLN A 185 -0.39 0.71 -5.32
C GLN A 185 0.94 0.65 -4.57
N TRP A 186 1.11 1.45 -3.52
CA TRP A 186 2.29 1.35 -2.66
C TRP A 186 2.43 -0.04 -2.06
N HIS A 187 1.35 -0.62 -1.54
CA HIS A 187 1.34 -1.99 -1.04
C HIS A 187 1.60 -3.03 -2.13
N ALA A 188 0.97 -2.87 -3.30
CA ALA A 188 1.16 -3.77 -4.45
C ALA A 188 2.63 -3.79 -4.91
N GLY A 189 3.27 -2.63 -4.97
CA GLY A 189 4.69 -2.50 -5.29
C GLY A 189 5.61 -3.22 -4.29
N LEU A 190 5.27 -3.19 -2.99
CA LEU A 190 6.04 -3.85 -1.94
C LEU A 190 5.94 -5.38 -1.94
N CYS A 191 4.88 -5.95 -2.48
CA CYS A 191 4.67 -7.40 -2.51
C CYS A 191 4.61 -8.02 -3.91
N GLY A 192 4.91 -7.24 -4.94
CA GLY A 192 4.99 -7.71 -6.31
C GLY A 192 3.63 -8.09 -6.92
N LEU A 193 2.54 -7.44 -6.48
CA LEU A 193 1.18 -7.75 -6.94
C LEU A 193 0.83 -7.15 -8.31
N GLY A 194 1.65 -6.24 -8.85
CA GLY A 194 1.40 -5.62 -10.15
C GLY A 194 0.69 -4.27 -10.08
N ASP A 195 0.09 -3.85 -11.18
CA ASP A 195 -0.53 -2.54 -11.33
C ASP A 195 -2.01 -2.57 -10.92
N ILE A 196 -2.35 -1.80 -9.89
CA ILE A 196 -3.73 -1.60 -9.41
C ILE A 196 -4.38 -0.38 -10.08
N TYR A 197 -3.58 0.57 -10.51
CA TYR A 197 -4.00 1.79 -11.21
C TYR A 197 -3.31 1.89 -12.58
N ASP A 198 -3.93 2.55 -13.55
CA ASP A 198 -3.29 2.83 -14.84
C ASP A 198 -1.98 3.60 -14.63
N LYS A 199 -0.90 3.12 -15.22
CA LYS A 199 0.44 3.65 -15.00
C LYS A 199 0.57 5.13 -15.37
N GLN A 200 -0.03 5.57 -16.46
CA GLN A 200 0.07 6.96 -16.90
C GLN A 200 -0.74 7.89 -15.98
N GLN A 201 -1.94 7.48 -15.59
CA GLN A 201 -2.78 8.22 -14.64
C GLN A 201 -2.11 8.29 -13.26
N ARG A 202 -1.53 7.18 -12.78
CA ARG A 202 -0.78 7.11 -11.53
C ARG A 202 0.37 8.11 -11.49
N GLN A 203 1.15 8.18 -12.56
CA GLN A 203 2.24 9.14 -12.69
C GLN A 203 1.75 10.60 -12.71
N THR A 204 0.64 10.87 -13.36
CA THR A 204 0.01 12.19 -13.37
C THR A 204 -0.51 12.56 -12.00
N ALA A 205 -1.21 11.63 -11.34
CA ALA A 205 -1.75 11.85 -10.00
C ALA A 205 -0.64 12.10 -8.96
N LEU A 206 0.48 11.39 -9.01
CA LEU A 206 1.62 11.64 -8.10
C LEU A 206 2.19 13.05 -8.25
N ARG A 207 2.32 13.56 -9.49
CA ARG A 207 2.74 14.95 -9.71
C ARG A 207 1.72 15.95 -9.16
N ALA A 208 0.43 15.65 -9.32
CA ALA A 208 -0.64 16.48 -8.78
C ALA A 208 -0.63 16.48 -7.24
N MET A 209 -0.50 15.32 -6.63
CA MET A 209 -0.39 15.18 -5.16
C MET A 209 0.81 15.94 -4.62
N PHE A 210 1.98 15.79 -5.24
CA PHE A 210 3.16 16.55 -4.83
C PHE A 210 2.96 18.06 -4.97
N ARG A 211 2.39 18.53 -6.06
CA ARG A 211 2.09 19.94 -6.30
C ARG A 211 1.07 20.53 -5.33
N ASN A 212 0.01 19.76 -5.03
CA ASN A 212 -1.14 20.25 -4.26
C ASN A 212 -0.98 20.00 -2.75
N ASN A 213 -0.57 18.80 -2.34
CA ASN A 213 -0.56 18.41 -0.92
C ASN A 213 0.75 18.75 -0.21
N PHE A 214 1.91 18.73 -0.91
CA PHE A 214 3.18 19.08 -0.28
C PHE A 214 3.29 20.59 -0.08
N LYS A 215 3.35 21.02 1.18
CA LYS A 215 3.48 22.43 1.58
C LYS A 215 4.91 22.73 1.98
N THR A 216 5.50 23.75 1.36
CA THR A 216 6.87 24.22 1.69
C THR A 216 6.91 25.09 2.93
N SER A 217 5.77 25.53 3.44
CA SER A 217 5.57 26.25 4.68
C SER A 217 4.13 26.05 5.18
N MET A 218 3.96 25.94 6.48
CA MET A 218 2.64 25.85 7.14
C MET A 218 2.14 27.22 7.64
N ARG A 219 2.79 28.33 7.30
CA ARG A 219 2.38 29.66 7.77
C ARG A 219 0.99 30.07 7.30
N ASP A 220 0.65 29.69 6.07
CA ASP A 220 -0.64 29.99 5.45
C ASP A 220 -1.64 28.82 5.57
N PHE A 221 -1.31 27.83 6.40
CA PHE A 221 -2.10 26.62 6.57
C PHE A 221 -2.55 26.48 8.03
N THR A 222 -3.86 26.52 8.25
CA THR A 222 -4.43 26.39 9.59
C THR A 222 -4.74 24.93 9.89
N ASN A 223 -4.03 24.37 10.85
CA ASN A 223 -4.29 23.05 11.39
C ASN A 223 -5.24 23.18 12.60
N ALA A 224 -6.48 22.74 12.45
CA ALA A 224 -7.53 23.01 13.43
C ALA A 224 -7.53 22.05 14.63
N TRP A 225 -6.87 20.88 14.52
CA TRP A 225 -6.97 19.81 15.52
C TRP A 225 -5.62 19.48 16.16
N ARG A 226 -4.87 18.56 15.57
CA ARG A 226 -3.56 18.13 16.06
C ARG A 226 -2.46 18.77 15.23
N VAL A 227 -1.47 19.32 15.88
CA VAL A 227 -0.43 20.08 15.19
C VAL A 227 0.76 19.18 14.84
N PHE A 228 0.76 18.61 13.66
CA PHE A 228 1.86 17.79 13.15
C PHE A 228 2.96 18.59 12.45
N ALA A 229 2.63 19.78 11.98
CA ALA A 229 3.56 20.71 11.34
C ALA A 229 3.11 22.17 11.59
N ILE A 230 4.06 23.11 11.80
CA ILE A 230 3.79 24.52 12.10
C ILE A 230 4.79 25.47 11.44
N LEU A 231 4.38 26.73 11.27
CA LEU A 231 5.25 27.83 10.85
C LEU A 231 6.02 27.53 9.56
N ASP A 232 7.34 27.54 9.61
CA ASP A 232 8.22 27.31 8.45
C ASP A 232 8.46 25.81 8.18
N GLU A 233 7.83 24.93 8.93
CA GLU A 233 7.92 23.49 8.67
C GLU A 233 7.23 23.13 7.36
N GLN A 234 7.81 22.14 6.69
CA GLN A 234 7.23 21.53 5.48
C GLN A 234 6.44 20.29 5.86
N GLY A 235 5.42 19.95 5.08
CA GLY A 235 4.63 18.74 5.31
C GLY A 235 3.67 18.45 4.17
N THR A 236 3.17 17.23 4.12
CA THR A 236 2.16 16.81 3.14
C THR A 236 0.82 16.66 3.84
N VAL A 237 -0.14 17.48 3.46
CA VAL A 237 -1.49 17.45 4.05
C VAL A 237 -2.28 16.25 3.54
N MET A 238 -3.20 15.77 4.38
CA MET A 238 -4.03 14.60 4.06
C MET A 238 -4.87 14.80 2.82
N CYS A 239 -5.50 15.95 2.65
CA CYS A 239 -6.29 16.24 1.46
C CYS A 239 -6.27 17.74 1.16
N ASP A 240 -5.92 18.11 -0.06
CA ASP A 240 -5.99 19.49 -0.53
C ASP A 240 -7.14 19.66 -1.52
N TYR A 241 -7.68 20.88 -1.57
CA TYR A 241 -8.70 21.28 -2.53
C TYR A 241 -8.14 22.38 -3.41
N PRO A 242 -7.55 22.05 -4.57
CA PRO A 242 -6.90 23.03 -5.46
C PRO A 242 -7.87 24.13 -5.90
N ASN A 243 -7.32 25.26 -6.36
CA ASN A 243 -8.13 26.39 -6.82
C ASN A 243 -9.20 25.95 -7.85
N GLY A 244 -10.45 26.32 -7.59
CA GLY A 244 -11.61 25.95 -8.40
C GLY A 244 -12.28 24.65 -7.99
N VAL A 245 -11.70 23.87 -7.10
CA VAL A 245 -12.31 22.66 -6.53
C VAL A 245 -13.10 23.04 -5.29
N GLN A 246 -14.36 22.62 -5.25
CA GLN A 246 -15.22 22.90 -4.10
C GLN A 246 -14.84 21.99 -2.93
N ARG A 247 -14.40 22.60 -1.82
CA ARG A 247 -14.23 21.93 -0.55
C ARG A 247 -15.60 21.70 0.10
N PRO A 248 -15.94 20.50 0.59
CA PRO A 248 -17.12 20.27 1.40
C PRO A 248 -17.12 21.16 2.65
N VAL A 249 -18.27 21.57 3.12
CA VAL A 249 -18.36 22.42 4.34
C VAL A 249 -17.76 21.69 5.56
N ILE A 250 -18.02 20.40 5.65
CA ILE A 250 -17.40 19.51 6.63
C ILE A 250 -16.76 18.34 5.85
N PRO A 251 -15.49 18.49 5.46
CA PRO A 251 -14.79 17.47 4.66
C PRO A 251 -14.42 16.24 5.52
N ILE A 252 -13.73 15.29 4.90
CA ILE A 252 -13.16 14.14 5.61
C ILE A 252 -12.34 14.62 6.81
N PRO A 253 -12.42 13.96 7.96
CA PRO A 253 -11.64 14.32 9.13
C PRO A 253 -10.13 14.30 8.84
N TYR A 254 -9.40 15.10 9.60
CA TYR A 254 -7.94 15.20 9.51
C TYR A 254 -7.40 15.78 8.20
N VAL A 255 -8.27 16.29 7.34
CA VAL A 255 -7.96 16.83 6.01
C VAL A 255 -6.74 17.76 5.98
N ASP A 256 -6.58 18.59 7.02
CA ASP A 256 -5.52 19.59 7.13
C ASP A 256 -4.31 19.11 7.97
N GLU A 257 -4.23 17.83 8.30
CA GLU A 257 -3.14 17.27 9.09
C GLU A 257 -2.01 16.68 8.23
N CYS A 258 -0.78 16.66 8.76
CA CYS A 258 0.38 16.03 8.12
C CYS A 258 0.81 14.80 8.93
N MET A 259 0.11 13.68 8.72
CA MET A 259 0.37 12.45 9.46
C MET A 259 1.54 11.66 8.85
N THR A 260 2.57 11.39 9.64
CA THR A 260 3.85 10.84 9.16
C THR A 260 3.71 9.51 8.43
N GLY A 261 2.80 8.63 8.85
CA GLY A 261 2.62 7.33 8.19
C GLY A 261 2.14 7.44 6.76
N PHE A 262 1.19 8.34 6.50
CA PHE A 262 0.68 8.61 5.16
C PHE A 262 1.73 9.32 4.30
N GLU A 263 2.47 10.27 4.90
CA GLU A 263 3.57 10.93 4.22
C GLU A 263 4.68 9.94 3.82
N TYR A 264 5.04 8.96 4.68
CA TYR A 264 6.01 7.91 4.35
C TYR A 264 5.51 6.99 3.22
N ALA A 265 4.22 6.63 3.21
CA ALA A 265 3.64 5.83 2.15
C ALA A 265 3.65 6.60 0.82
N PHE A 266 3.26 7.86 0.84
CA PHE A 266 3.32 8.74 -0.33
C PHE A 266 4.75 8.93 -0.86
N ALA A 267 5.72 9.23 0.01
CA ALA A 267 7.13 9.32 -0.37
C ALA A 267 7.64 8.01 -0.97
N GLY A 268 7.28 6.89 -0.37
CA GLY A 268 7.62 5.56 -0.89
C GLY A 268 7.05 5.30 -2.28
N LEU A 269 5.79 5.66 -2.52
CA LEU A 269 5.16 5.52 -3.83
C LEU A 269 5.79 6.45 -4.89
N LEU A 270 6.12 7.69 -4.54
CA LEU A 270 6.88 8.59 -5.42
C LEU A 270 8.20 7.95 -5.87
N ILE A 271 8.93 7.36 -4.94
CA ILE A 271 10.22 6.71 -5.21
C ILE A 271 10.04 5.44 -6.06
N GLN A 272 9.05 4.60 -5.77
CA GLN A 272 8.71 3.42 -6.57
C GLN A 272 8.39 3.78 -8.03
N GLU A 273 7.77 4.93 -8.25
CA GLU A 273 7.39 5.43 -9.57
C GLU A 273 8.48 6.29 -10.25
N GLY A 274 9.69 6.35 -9.69
CA GLY A 274 10.83 7.05 -10.26
C GLY A 274 10.92 8.54 -9.94
N MET A 275 10.00 9.09 -9.16
CA MET A 275 10.03 10.48 -8.67
C MET A 275 10.86 10.57 -7.38
N VAL A 276 12.14 10.20 -7.50
CA VAL A 276 13.03 10.00 -6.33
C VAL A 276 13.30 11.32 -5.61
N GLN A 277 13.48 12.42 -6.32
CA GLN A 277 13.80 13.71 -5.70
C GLN A 277 12.62 14.27 -4.91
N GLU A 278 11.41 14.15 -5.43
CA GLU A 278 10.17 14.53 -4.77
C GLU A 278 9.93 13.67 -3.52
N GLY A 279 10.13 12.36 -3.63
CA GLY A 279 10.04 11.46 -2.49
C GLY A 279 11.06 11.81 -1.39
N LEU A 280 12.30 12.12 -1.75
CA LEU A 280 13.33 12.56 -0.80
C LEU A 280 12.98 13.90 -0.13
N GLN A 281 12.32 14.83 -0.85
CA GLN A 281 11.86 16.09 -0.25
C GLN A 281 10.79 15.84 0.82
N VAL A 282 9.81 14.97 0.54
CA VAL A 282 8.80 14.56 1.53
C VAL A 282 9.46 13.92 2.75
N LEU A 283 10.40 12.99 2.54
CA LEU A 283 11.14 12.34 3.63
C LEU A 283 11.93 13.34 4.47
N ARG A 284 12.58 14.29 3.84
CA ARG A 284 13.30 15.36 4.54
C ARG A 284 12.35 16.20 5.40
N ALA A 285 11.20 16.59 4.84
CA ALA A 285 10.19 17.35 5.56
C ALA A 285 9.69 16.62 6.83
N ILE A 286 9.48 15.30 6.75
CA ILE A 286 9.11 14.50 7.92
C ILE A 286 10.25 14.50 8.94
N ARG A 287 11.48 14.20 8.53
CA ARG A 287 12.63 14.09 9.45
C ARG A 287 12.99 15.41 10.11
N ASP A 288 12.86 16.52 9.39
CA ASP A 288 13.12 17.85 9.94
C ASP A 288 12.08 18.29 10.99
N ARG A 289 10.86 17.69 10.97
CA ARG A 289 9.83 17.89 12.00
C ARG A 289 9.97 16.93 13.19
N TYR A 290 10.48 15.73 12.95
CA TYR A 290 10.61 14.65 13.95
C TYR A 290 12.09 14.27 14.13
N ASP A 291 12.91 15.25 14.47
CA ASP A 291 14.38 15.15 14.57
C ASP A 291 14.88 14.65 15.93
N GLY A 292 13.99 14.50 16.90
CA GLY A 292 14.30 14.11 18.28
C GLY A 292 14.44 15.28 19.24
N GLU A 293 14.56 16.50 18.73
CA GLU A 293 14.53 17.74 19.55
C GLU A 293 13.14 18.37 19.52
N LYS A 294 12.57 18.58 18.34
CA LYS A 294 11.24 19.17 18.18
C LYS A 294 10.13 18.18 18.53
N ARG A 295 10.22 16.97 17.98
CA ARG A 295 9.24 15.90 18.20
C ARG A 295 9.93 14.54 18.21
N ASN A 296 9.28 13.57 18.88
CA ASN A 296 9.76 12.19 18.93
C ASN A 296 9.65 11.52 17.55
N PRO A 297 10.75 10.96 16.98
CA PRO A 297 10.74 10.34 15.67
C PRO A 297 10.02 8.99 15.61
N PHE A 298 9.65 8.40 16.75
CA PHE A 298 9.07 7.06 16.83
C PHE A 298 7.56 7.06 17.07
N ASN A 299 6.97 8.16 17.51
CA ASN A 299 5.54 8.26 17.75
C ASN A 299 4.96 9.62 17.33
N GLU A 300 3.64 9.69 17.27
CA GLU A 300 2.89 10.89 16.94
C GLU A 300 2.03 11.36 18.13
N ILE A 301 1.63 12.63 18.11
CA ILE A 301 0.83 13.30 19.15
C ILE A 301 -0.63 12.84 19.20
N GLU A 302 -0.92 11.70 18.66
CA GLU A 302 -2.25 11.11 18.61
C GLU A 302 -2.41 10.07 19.70
N TYR A 303 -3.62 9.96 20.27
CA TYR A 303 -3.99 8.92 21.24
C TYR A 303 -3.02 8.81 22.42
N GLY A 304 -2.71 9.95 23.05
CA GLY A 304 -1.76 10.02 24.16
C GLY A 304 -0.30 9.78 23.75
N SER A 305 0.06 10.12 22.52
CA SER A 305 1.40 9.93 21.95
C SER A 305 1.82 8.46 21.85
N ASN A 306 0.88 7.55 21.61
CA ASN A 306 1.15 6.12 21.47
C ASN A 306 1.03 5.62 20.01
N TYR A 307 0.74 6.47 19.05
CA TYR A 307 0.71 6.09 17.63
C TYR A 307 2.12 6.02 17.06
N ALA A 308 2.41 4.92 16.38
CA ALA A 308 3.70 4.65 15.76
C ALA A 308 3.59 4.54 14.23
N ARG A 309 2.86 5.47 13.58
CA ARG A 309 2.72 5.50 12.11
C ARG A 309 4.06 5.69 11.40
N ALA A 310 5.07 6.23 12.09
CA ALA A 310 6.45 6.29 11.61
C ALA A 310 7.03 4.93 11.21
N MET A 311 6.44 3.81 11.68
CA MET A 311 6.79 2.46 11.23
C MET A 311 6.64 2.26 9.71
N ALA A 312 5.80 3.04 9.03
CA ALA A 312 5.69 3.00 7.56
C ALA A 312 7.03 3.31 6.86
N SER A 313 7.96 4.00 7.55
CA SER A 313 9.32 4.27 7.06
C SER A 313 10.14 3.02 6.77
N PHE A 314 9.86 1.89 7.43
CA PHE A 314 10.55 0.63 7.15
C PHE A 314 10.35 0.14 5.72
N ALA A 315 9.26 0.51 5.07
CA ALA A 315 9.03 0.21 3.66
C ALA A 315 10.05 0.86 2.72
N LEU A 316 10.74 1.92 3.15
CA LEU A 316 11.79 2.56 2.35
C LEU A 316 12.98 1.64 2.11
N LEU A 317 13.28 0.72 3.03
CA LEU A 317 14.39 -0.24 2.87
C LEU A 317 14.19 -1.13 1.62
N PRO A 318 13.07 -1.87 1.48
CA PRO A 318 12.81 -2.62 0.26
C PRO A 318 12.62 -1.73 -0.99
N ILE A 319 12.09 -0.52 -0.86
CA ILE A 319 11.92 0.40 -1.98
C ILE A 319 13.28 0.85 -2.54
N PHE A 320 14.21 1.35 -1.70
CA PHE A 320 15.53 1.79 -2.15
C PHE A 320 16.40 0.66 -2.67
N SER A 321 16.25 -0.54 -2.11
CA SER A 321 16.97 -1.73 -2.58
C SER A 321 16.34 -2.40 -3.79
N GLY A 322 15.11 -2.02 -4.15
CA GLY A 322 14.32 -2.73 -5.14
C GLY A 322 14.16 -4.20 -4.78
N PHE A 323 14.00 -4.49 -3.49
CA PHE A 323 13.90 -5.86 -2.97
C PHE A 323 12.60 -6.51 -3.43
N ALA A 324 12.72 -7.59 -4.19
CA ALA A 324 11.64 -8.41 -4.69
C ALA A 324 11.79 -9.85 -4.20
N TYR A 325 10.69 -10.51 -3.90
CA TYR A 325 10.69 -11.86 -3.36
C TYR A 325 9.44 -12.64 -3.73
N ASP A 326 9.61 -13.94 -3.88
CA ASP A 326 8.52 -14.92 -3.96
C ASP A 326 9.06 -16.29 -3.50
N MET A 327 8.97 -16.56 -2.22
CA MET A 327 9.48 -17.82 -1.66
C MET A 327 8.65 -19.03 -2.06
N VAL A 328 7.44 -18.83 -2.56
CA VAL A 328 6.61 -19.89 -3.15
C VAL A 328 7.24 -20.42 -4.43
N ARG A 329 7.88 -19.52 -5.21
CA ARG A 329 8.57 -19.82 -6.48
C ARG A 329 10.09 -19.88 -6.34
N GLY A 330 10.63 -19.67 -5.13
CA GLY A 330 12.08 -19.61 -4.90
C GLY A 330 12.74 -18.44 -5.63
N HIS A 331 12.13 -17.25 -5.54
CA HIS A 331 12.65 -16.03 -6.16
C HIS A 331 13.12 -14.99 -5.15
N ILE A 332 14.30 -14.39 -5.43
CA ILE A 332 14.80 -13.21 -4.72
C ILE A 332 15.37 -12.20 -5.71
N GLY A 333 15.16 -10.91 -5.48
CA GLY A 333 15.65 -9.87 -6.38
C GLY A 333 16.09 -8.60 -5.66
N PHE A 334 17.04 -7.90 -6.29
CA PHE A 334 17.52 -6.59 -5.86
C PHE A 334 17.75 -5.70 -7.06
N THR A 335 17.06 -4.57 -7.11
CA THR A 335 17.19 -3.55 -8.17
C THR A 335 17.37 -2.18 -7.54
N PRO A 336 18.52 -1.93 -6.86
CA PRO A 336 18.74 -0.69 -6.13
C PRO A 336 18.53 0.54 -7.02
N ILE A 337 17.91 1.58 -6.45
CA ILE A 337 17.74 2.87 -7.13
C ILE A 337 19.10 3.53 -7.35
N GLU A 338 19.98 3.45 -6.35
CA GLU A 338 21.35 3.92 -6.42
C GLU A 338 22.19 2.97 -7.30
N LYS A 339 22.81 3.53 -8.33
CA LYS A 339 23.69 2.79 -9.24
C LYS A 339 25.13 2.83 -8.72
N GLY A 340 25.76 1.68 -8.63
CA GLY A 340 27.12 1.56 -8.13
C GLY A 340 27.22 0.62 -6.92
N THR A 341 28.11 0.96 -5.99
CA THR A 341 28.23 0.17 -4.74
C THR A 341 27.02 0.39 -3.85
N PHE A 342 26.35 -0.70 -3.49
CA PHE A 342 25.15 -0.67 -2.65
C PHE A 342 25.19 -1.80 -1.62
N ARG A 343 24.62 -1.53 -0.44
CA ARG A 343 24.47 -2.53 0.63
C ARG A 343 23.15 -2.33 1.36
N CYS A 344 22.44 -3.42 1.62
CA CYS A 344 21.23 -3.40 2.45
C CYS A 344 21.03 -4.70 3.22
N LEU A 345 20.14 -4.64 4.22
CA LEU A 345 19.58 -5.82 4.88
C LEU A 345 18.41 -6.34 4.04
N TRP A 346 18.17 -7.65 4.14
CA TRP A 346 16.96 -8.31 3.67
C TRP A 346 16.49 -9.36 4.69
N SER A 347 15.18 -9.64 4.71
CA SER A 347 14.62 -10.65 5.60
C SER A 347 13.42 -11.32 4.95
N LEU A 348 13.39 -12.65 5.02
CA LEU A 348 12.32 -13.53 4.54
C LEU A 348 12.03 -14.60 5.59
N GLY A 349 10.96 -15.36 5.43
CA GLY A 349 10.62 -16.43 6.38
C GLY A 349 11.73 -17.45 6.62
N PRO A 350 12.36 -18.00 5.59
CA PRO A 350 13.39 -19.05 5.74
C PRO A 350 14.77 -18.53 6.14
N ALA A 351 15.10 -17.25 5.88
CA ALA A 351 16.43 -16.70 6.11
C ALA A 351 16.44 -15.18 6.14
N TRP A 352 17.49 -14.59 6.71
CA TRP A 352 17.78 -13.16 6.59
C TRP A 352 19.27 -12.92 6.38
N GLY A 353 19.60 -11.73 5.89
CA GLY A 353 20.99 -11.41 5.63
C GLY A 353 21.22 -10.04 5.01
N GLU A 354 22.28 -9.95 4.22
CA GLU A 354 22.73 -8.71 3.58
C GLU A 354 22.87 -8.92 2.08
N PHE A 355 22.59 -7.88 1.33
CA PHE A 355 22.90 -7.80 -0.10
C PHE A 355 24.01 -6.78 -0.33
N PHE A 356 24.96 -7.14 -1.15
CA PHE A 356 26.06 -6.29 -1.60
C PHE A 356 26.05 -6.23 -3.11
N GLN A 357 26.20 -5.03 -3.66
CA GLN A 357 26.41 -4.78 -5.08
C GLN A 357 27.69 -3.99 -5.27
N GLU A 358 28.54 -4.45 -6.17
CA GLU A 358 29.77 -3.81 -6.61
C GLU A 358 29.81 -3.80 -8.15
N ALA A 359 30.81 -3.14 -8.74
CA ALA A 359 30.87 -2.97 -10.20
C ALA A 359 30.88 -4.32 -10.97
N ALA A 360 31.55 -5.32 -10.45
CA ALA A 360 31.76 -6.61 -11.12
C ALA A 360 31.01 -7.78 -10.44
N CYS A 361 30.35 -7.56 -9.32
CA CYS A 361 29.65 -8.64 -8.64
C CYS A 361 28.50 -8.16 -7.78
N SER A 362 27.53 -9.07 -7.56
CA SER A 362 26.48 -8.93 -6.57
C SER A 362 26.52 -10.15 -5.66
N THR A 363 26.33 -9.95 -4.36
CA THR A 363 26.40 -11.05 -3.37
C THR A 363 25.24 -10.95 -2.40
N ILE A 364 24.49 -12.04 -2.25
CA ILE A 364 23.49 -12.25 -1.21
C ILE A 364 24.17 -13.08 -0.11
N VAL A 365 24.32 -12.49 1.06
CA VAL A 365 24.91 -13.14 2.24
C VAL A 365 23.78 -13.58 3.16
N ILE A 366 23.79 -14.83 3.57
CA ILE A 366 22.87 -15.38 4.57
C ILE A 366 23.54 -15.24 5.94
N ARG A 367 22.88 -14.59 6.88
CA ARG A 367 23.36 -14.41 8.27
C ARG A 367 22.77 -15.45 9.20
N ASP A 368 21.53 -15.86 8.93
CA ASP A 368 20.88 -16.93 9.66
C ASP A 368 19.80 -17.57 8.79
N GLY A 369 19.54 -18.86 9.01
CA GLY A 369 18.58 -19.65 8.23
C GLY A 369 19.20 -20.28 6.98
N ALA A 370 18.35 -20.62 6.02
CA ALA A 370 18.74 -21.19 4.74
C ALA A 370 17.77 -20.73 3.66
N LEU A 371 18.27 -20.18 2.57
CA LEU A 371 17.48 -19.58 1.50
C LEU A 371 17.22 -20.60 0.37
N PRO A 372 15.99 -21.12 0.22
CA PRO A 372 15.61 -21.92 -0.94
C PRO A 372 15.37 -20.99 -2.14
N VAL A 373 16.15 -21.15 -3.20
CA VAL A 373 16.09 -20.24 -4.36
C VAL A 373 16.37 -20.98 -5.66
N SER A 374 15.72 -20.57 -6.74
CA SER A 374 15.92 -21.07 -8.11
C SER A 374 16.02 -19.95 -9.13
N THR A 375 15.66 -18.73 -8.73
CA THR A 375 15.73 -17.55 -9.61
C THR A 375 16.18 -16.32 -8.84
N ALA A 376 16.95 -15.45 -9.50
CA ALA A 376 17.31 -14.15 -8.94
C ALA A 376 17.20 -13.05 -9.99
N THR A 377 16.79 -11.84 -9.58
CA THR A 377 16.79 -10.64 -10.43
C THR A 377 17.75 -9.60 -9.87
N LEU A 378 18.65 -9.06 -10.72
CA LEU A 378 19.67 -8.10 -10.33
C LEU A 378 19.62 -6.87 -11.25
N GLY A 379 19.30 -5.72 -10.67
CA GLY A 379 19.00 -4.49 -11.43
C GLY A 379 20.15 -3.91 -12.25
N ASN A 380 21.38 -4.11 -11.81
CA ASN A 380 22.57 -3.62 -12.49
C ASN A 380 23.40 -4.75 -13.12
N ALA A 381 22.84 -5.95 -13.23
CA ALA A 381 23.55 -7.05 -13.83
C ALA A 381 23.67 -6.85 -15.33
N GLY A 382 24.89 -6.64 -15.79
CA GLY A 382 25.30 -6.88 -17.16
C GLY A 382 25.18 -8.38 -17.48
N LYS A 383 26.03 -8.88 -18.38
CA LYS A 383 26.10 -10.33 -18.63
C LYS A 383 26.72 -11.04 -17.43
N ILE A 384 25.95 -11.88 -16.75
CA ILE A 384 26.47 -12.77 -15.71
C ILE A 384 27.38 -13.80 -16.34
N VAL A 385 28.55 -14.01 -15.78
CA VAL A 385 29.55 -14.97 -16.25
C VAL A 385 29.69 -16.20 -15.36
N SER A 386 29.41 -16.07 -14.06
CA SER A 386 29.38 -17.19 -13.12
C SER A 386 28.45 -16.94 -11.95
N ILE A 387 27.90 -18.01 -11.38
CA ILE A 387 27.10 -18.00 -10.15
C ILE A 387 27.73 -19.01 -9.18
N TRP A 388 27.95 -18.57 -7.94
CA TRP A 388 28.53 -19.38 -6.88
C TRP A 388 27.54 -19.48 -5.71
N ALA A 389 27.12 -20.69 -5.36
CA ALA A 389 26.28 -20.97 -4.21
C ALA A 389 27.12 -21.71 -3.16
N ASP A 390 27.29 -21.13 -1.98
CA ASP A 390 28.12 -21.68 -0.87
C ASP A 390 29.55 -22.13 -1.30
N GLY A 391 30.13 -21.41 -2.28
CA GLY A 391 31.45 -21.69 -2.82
C GLY A 391 31.48 -22.68 -4.01
N GLU A 392 30.36 -23.23 -4.41
CA GLU A 392 30.24 -24.11 -5.57
C GLU A 392 29.70 -23.32 -6.80
N ASN A 393 30.37 -23.51 -7.94
CA ASN A 393 29.89 -22.92 -9.19
C ASN A 393 28.67 -23.71 -9.71
N ILE A 394 27.55 -23.00 -9.99
CA ILE A 394 26.33 -23.63 -10.45
C ILE A 394 25.97 -23.20 -11.88
N PRO A 395 25.43 -24.11 -12.72
CA PRO A 395 24.95 -23.78 -14.04
C PRO A 395 23.70 -22.90 -13.98
N PHE A 396 23.58 -21.98 -14.93
CA PHE A 396 22.44 -21.07 -15.00
C PHE A 396 22.09 -20.67 -16.43
N ALA A 397 20.89 -20.10 -16.60
CA ALA A 397 20.46 -19.39 -17.79
C ALA A 397 20.10 -17.97 -17.41
N GLN A 398 20.43 -16.98 -18.26
CA GLN A 398 20.07 -15.58 -18.03
C GLN A 398 19.10 -15.08 -19.10
N GLU A 399 18.04 -14.41 -18.66
CA GLU A 399 17.07 -13.71 -19.49
C GLU A 399 16.89 -12.28 -18.95
N GLY A 400 17.47 -11.31 -19.66
CA GLY A 400 17.51 -9.93 -19.19
C GLY A 400 18.24 -9.79 -17.86
N GLN A 401 17.57 -9.25 -16.85
CA GLN A 401 18.10 -9.09 -15.48
C GLN A 401 17.84 -10.31 -14.58
N THR A 402 17.11 -11.31 -15.06
CA THR A 402 16.76 -12.50 -14.28
C THR A 402 17.64 -13.68 -14.68
N VAL A 403 18.18 -14.35 -13.68
CA VAL A 403 18.89 -15.63 -13.83
C VAL A 403 18.07 -16.76 -13.26
N ARG A 404 18.13 -17.94 -13.91
CA ARG A 404 17.49 -19.19 -13.49
C ARG A 404 18.54 -20.27 -13.32
N PHE A 405 18.42 -21.04 -12.26
CA PHE A 405 19.28 -22.17 -11.94
C PHE A 405 18.49 -23.26 -11.24
N ASP A 406 19.06 -24.45 -11.09
CA ASP A 406 18.39 -25.54 -10.38
C ASP A 406 18.09 -25.15 -8.93
N ALA A 407 16.96 -25.61 -8.40
CA ALA A 407 16.53 -25.30 -7.04
C ALA A 407 17.64 -25.64 -6.03
N THR A 408 18.14 -24.64 -5.35
CA THR A 408 19.28 -24.72 -4.45
C THR A 408 18.92 -24.11 -3.10
N THR A 409 19.44 -24.67 -2.03
CA THR A 409 19.31 -24.11 -0.68
C THR A 409 20.65 -23.52 -0.25
N VAL A 410 20.73 -22.20 -0.26
CA VAL A 410 21.93 -21.44 0.08
C VAL A 410 21.99 -21.17 1.59
N LYS A 411 23.15 -21.46 2.23
CA LYS A 411 23.33 -21.31 3.68
C LYS A 411 24.31 -20.20 4.07
N THR A 412 25.18 -19.78 3.17
CA THR A 412 26.20 -18.77 3.45
C THR A 412 26.18 -17.64 2.43
N THR A 413 26.39 -17.96 1.15
CA THR A 413 26.49 -16.91 0.10
C THR A 413 25.95 -17.38 -1.23
N LEU A 414 25.26 -16.47 -1.94
CA LEU A 414 24.94 -16.60 -3.35
C LEU A 414 25.56 -15.40 -4.08
N ARG A 415 26.59 -15.67 -4.90
CA ARG A 415 27.39 -14.64 -5.56
C ARG A 415 27.24 -14.72 -7.08
N PHE A 416 27.07 -13.56 -7.69
CA PHE A 416 26.90 -13.36 -9.13
C PHE A 416 28.06 -12.51 -9.64
N GLU A 417 28.84 -13.03 -10.59
CA GLU A 417 29.93 -12.29 -11.24
C GLU A 417 29.48 -11.80 -12.60
N THR A 418 29.75 -10.54 -12.92
CA THR A 418 29.41 -9.92 -14.19
C THR A 418 30.63 -9.68 -15.04
N ALA A 419 30.48 -9.76 -16.38
CA ALA A 419 31.51 -9.29 -17.28
C ALA A 419 31.69 -7.78 -17.07
N LEU A 420 32.95 -7.34 -16.95
CA LEU A 420 33.33 -5.92 -16.88
C LEU A 420 33.13 -5.22 -18.23
#